data_e8c506169f926b0297c0a0c4d39ec1d6
#
_entry.id   e8c506169f926b0297c0a0c4d39ec1d6
#
_cell.length_a   1.000
_cell.length_b   1.000
_cell.length_c   1.000
_cell.angle_alpha   90.00
_cell.angle_beta   90.00
_cell.angle_gamma   90.00
#
_symmetry.space_group_name_H-M   'P 1'
#
loop_
_entity.id
_entity.type
_entity.pdbx_description
1 polymer ?
#
loop_
_entity_poly.entity_id
_entity_poly.type
_entity_poly.pdbx_seq_one_letter_code
_entity_poly.pdbx_strand_id
1 'polypeptide(L)'
;PQPFRKMTMEQTVVKFYQTGTFTVGNRLLEADQRSVQANTERNNSLNSGHRACQGCGEALGARYAIDAAMQATSGQLIAANATGCLEVFSTPYPETSWQMPWIHSLFGNTAAVATGIAAAMRVKGRNEVRVVAQGGDGGTTDIGFGCLSGMFERNDDVLYICYDNEAYMNTGVQRSSATPPAARTATTMPVGPKPGNVFGQGKNLPQIAMAHEIPYVATATVADLRDLEYKVKKAMGIRGARYIHIFVPCPLGWGAASHDTIRLARLAHECGFFPVFEAERGEVTGVSKIRHQVPVEEYLKPQKRFAHLFGATPDTETIGRLQAIADRNIRRYGLLDET
;
A
#
# COMPACT_ATOMS: atom_id res chain seq x y z
N PRO A 1 9.21 -17.62 46.96
CA PRO A 1 8.55 -17.21 45.72
C PRO A 1 7.62 -16.07 46.09
N GLN A 2 8.00 -14.85 45.68
CA GLN A 2 7.13 -13.68 45.86
C GLN A 2 6.03 -13.74 44.82
N PRO A 3 4.78 -13.41 45.16
CA PRO A 3 3.69 -13.41 44.20
C PRO A 3 3.89 -12.27 43.19
N PHE A 4 3.72 -12.57 41.94
CA PHE A 4 3.66 -11.58 40.84
C PHE A 4 2.62 -10.50 41.17
N ARG A 5 3.09 -9.29 41.44
CA ARG A 5 2.26 -8.13 41.67
C ARG A 5 1.53 -7.86 40.34
N LYS A 6 0.20 -7.90 40.32
CA LYS A 6 -0.61 -7.47 39.19
C LYS A 6 -0.20 -6.03 38.82
N MET A 7 0.47 -5.87 37.70
CA MET A 7 0.78 -4.55 37.15
C MET A 7 -0.54 -3.89 36.72
N THR A 8 -0.81 -2.74 37.25
CA THR A 8 -1.92 -1.89 36.80
C THR A 8 -1.64 -1.42 35.38
N MET A 9 -2.69 -1.19 34.55
CA MET A 9 -2.58 -0.77 33.17
C MET A 9 -1.67 0.45 32.92
N GLU A 10 -1.46 1.29 33.95
CA GLU A 10 -0.55 2.44 33.92
C GLU A 10 0.94 2.08 33.84
N GLN A 11 1.30 0.82 34.07
CA GLN A 11 2.68 0.35 34.07
C GLN A 11 3.00 -0.61 32.91
N THR A 12 2.22 -0.56 31.82
CA THR A 12 2.52 -1.40 30.66
C THR A 12 3.82 -0.94 30.01
N VAL A 13 4.84 -1.74 30.15
CA VAL A 13 6.16 -1.47 29.57
C VAL A 13 6.18 -2.10 28.18
N VAL A 14 6.37 -1.29 27.16
CA VAL A 14 6.55 -1.78 25.81
C VAL A 14 8.00 -2.23 25.64
N LYS A 15 8.20 -3.50 25.44
CA LYS A 15 9.52 -4.04 25.12
C LYS A 15 9.88 -3.64 23.68
N PHE A 16 11.00 -2.97 23.56
CA PHE A 16 11.43 -2.44 22.27
C PHE A 16 12.79 -3.02 21.93
N TYR A 17 12.82 -3.99 21.04
CA TYR A 17 14.03 -4.66 20.60
C TYR A 17 14.90 -5.23 21.71
N GLN A 18 16.16 -5.46 21.41
CA GLN A 18 17.11 -6.18 22.25
C GLN A 18 17.73 -5.34 23.38
N THR A 19 17.58 -4.03 23.33
CA THR A 19 18.35 -3.12 24.19
C THR A 19 17.65 -2.69 25.45
N GLY A 20 16.44 -3.19 25.67
CA GLY A 20 15.73 -2.88 26.90
C GLY A 20 14.28 -2.56 26.74
N THR A 21 13.71 -2.14 27.81
CA THR A 21 12.31 -1.78 27.95
C THR A 21 12.22 -0.30 28.20
N PHE A 22 11.47 0.40 27.39
CA PHE A 22 11.28 1.83 27.62
C PHE A 22 9.87 2.28 27.25
N THR A 23 9.53 3.41 27.78
CA THR A 23 8.27 4.05 27.58
C THR A 23 8.25 4.72 26.22
N VAL A 24 7.32 4.37 25.35
CA VAL A 24 7.07 5.07 24.10
C VAL A 24 5.84 5.94 24.21
N GLY A 25 5.81 7.03 23.44
CA GLY A 25 4.72 7.99 23.43
C GLY A 25 3.34 7.38 23.19
N ASN A 26 3.26 6.26 22.49
CA ASN A 26 2.02 5.52 22.27
C ASN A 26 1.27 5.10 23.55
N ARG A 27 1.98 4.98 24.68
CA ARG A 27 1.38 4.69 25.98
C ARG A 27 0.53 5.83 26.53
N LEU A 28 0.80 7.03 26.09
CA LEU A 28 0.07 8.23 26.52
C LEU A 28 -1.29 8.36 25.83
N LEU A 29 -1.52 7.57 24.78
CA LEU A 29 -2.79 7.53 24.10
C LEU A 29 -3.78 6.61 24.80
N GLU A 30 -5.04 6.97 24.81
CA GLU A 30 -6.12 6.07 25.22
C GLU A 30 -6.10 4.80 24.36
N ALA A 31 -6.60 3.69 24.88
CA ALA A 31 -6.48 2.37 24.25
C ALA A 31 -7.08 2.32 22.85
N ASP A 32 -8.18 3.05 22.62
CA ASP A 32 -8.87 3.19 21.34
C ASP A 32 -8.11 4.06 20.32
N GLN A 33 -7.22 4.93 20.82
CA GLN A 33 -6.39 5.80 19.98
C GLN A 33 -5.04 5.16 19.62
N ARG A 34 -4.70 4.02 20.19
CA ARG A 34 -3.48 3.30 19.90
C ARG A 34 -3.58 2.59 18.55
N SER A 35 -2.48 2.59 17.79
CA SER A 35 -2.43 1.75 16.61
C SER A 35 -2.54 0.27 16.98
N VAL A 36 -2.97 -0.55 16.03
CA VAL A 36 -3.06 -2.01 16.22
C VAL A 36 -1.74 -2.60 16.73
N GLN A 37 -0.59 -2.08 16.30
CA GLN A 37 0.73 -2.54 16.78
C GLN A 37 1.01 -2.23 18.25
N ALA A 38 0.44 -1.21 18.80
CA ALA A 38 0.61 -0.86 20.20
C ALA A 38 -0.36 -1.61 21.12
N ASN A 39 -1.29 -2.37 20.58
CA ASN A 39 -2.19 -3.22 21.34
C ASN A 39 -1.48 -4.54 21.70
N THR A 40 -1.40 -4.86 22.99
CA THR A 40 -0.79 -6.09 23.49
C THR A 40 -1.59 -7.35 23.17
N GLU A 41 -2.87 -7.22 22.89
CA GLU A 41 -3.78 -8.33 22.54
C GLU A 41 -3.87 -8.56 21.01
N ARG A 42 -3.00 -7.91 20.27
CA ARG A 42 -3.02 -7.99 18.82
C ARG A 42 -2.75 -9.40 18.30
N ASN A 43 -3.61 -9.88 17.43
CA ASN A 43 -3.36 -11.02 16.57
C ASN A 43 -2.72 -10.55 15.26
N ASN A 44 -1.48 -10.98 14.99
CA ASN A 44 -0.86 -10.71 13.69
C ASN A 44 -1.41 -11.67 12.66
N SER A 45 -1.95 -11.14 11.55
CA SER A 45 -2.35 -11.96 10.39
C SER A 45 -1.17 -12.52 9.60
N LEU A 46 -0.02 -11.83 9.67
CA LEU A 46 1.23 -12.25 9.04
C LEU A 46 2.23 -12.70 10.14
N ASN A 47 2.47 -13.99 10.21
CA ASN A 47 3.38 -14.59 11.19
C ASN A 47 4.86 -14.24 10.92
N SER A 48 5.66 -14.43 11.96
CA SER A 48 7.11 -14.52 11.82
C SER A 48 7.49 -15.69 10.90
N GLY A 49 8.66 -15.59 10.26
CA GLY A 49 9.11 -16.58 9.27
C GLY A 49 8.85 -16.18 7.81
N HIS A 50 8.13 -15.07 7.57
CA HIS A 50 8.07 -14.49 6.23
C HIS A 50 9.47 -14.02 5.76
N ARG A 51 9.66 -13.96 4.44
CA ARG A 51 10.94 -13.66 3.79
C ARG A 51 11.01 -12.25 3.19
N ALA A 52 10.30 -11.29 3.76
CA ALA A 52 10.31 -9.91 3.27
C ALA A 52 11.71 -9.29 3.38
N CYS A 53 12.05 -8.46 2.41
CA CYS A 53 13.29 -7.71 2.39
C CYS A 53 13.36 -6.75 3.59
N GLN A 54 14.57 -6.38 4.00
CA GLN A 54 14.78 -5.38 5.03
C GLN A 54 14.20 -4.02 4.57
N GLY A 55 13.34 -3.43 5.41
CA GLY A 55 12.67 -2.16 5.08
C GLY A 55 11.55 -2.28 4.04
N CYS A 56 11.04 -3.47 3.77
CA CYS A 56 9.98 -3.68 2.79
C CYS A 56 8.70 -2.92 3.14
N GLY A 57 8.34 -1.92 2.33
CA GLY A 57 7.08 -1.17 2.48
C GLY A 57 5.85 -2.04 2.22
N GLU A 58 5.94 -2.99 1.28
CA GLU A 58 4.83 -3.89 0.95
C GLU A 58 4.49 -4.83 2.11
N ALA A 59 5.50 -5.41 2.77
CA ALA A 59 5.27 -6.26 3.94
C ALA A 59 4.65 -5.48 5.11
N LEU A 60 5.05 -4.22 5.29
CA LEU A 60 4.48 -3.34 6.30
C LEU A 60 3.03 -3.00 5.96
N GLY A 61 2.76 -2.54 4.73
CA GLY A 61 1.42 -2.18 4.27
C GLY A 61 0.45 -3.36 4.32
N ALA A 62 0.88 -4.54 3.84
CA ALA A 62 0.05 -5.74 3.82
C ALA A 62 -0.31 -6.23 5.23
N ARG A 63 0.66 -6.22 6.16
CA ARG A 63 0.39 -6.56 7.56
C ARG A 63 -0.70 -5.69 8.15
N TYR A 64 -0.59 -4.37 8.03
CA TYR A 64 -1.57 -3.45 8.59
C TYR A 64 -2.93 -3.54 7.91
N ALA A 65 -2.95 -3.66 6.58
CA ALA A 65 -4.18 -3.79 5.83
C ALA A 65 -4.96 -5.06 6.20
N ILE A 66 -4.27 -6.20 6.27
CA ILE A 66 -4.93 -7.47 6.58
C ILE A 66 -5.28 -7.58 8.06
N ASP A 67 -4.45 -7.08 8.98
CA ASP A 67 -4.80 -7.01 10.41
C ASP A 67 -6.09 -6.19 10.60
N ALA A 68 -6.21 -5.04 9.93
CA ALA A 68 -7.41 -4.21 9.97
C ALA A 68 -8.64 -4.91 9.38
N ALA A 69 -8.47 -5.63 8.25
CA ALA A 69 -9.54 -6.40 7.63
C ALA A 69 -9.99 -7.56 8.52
N MET A 70 -9.06 -8.31 9.11
CA MET A 70 -9.34 -9.39 10.05
C MET A 70 -10.09 -8.89 11.30
N GLN A 71 -9.66 -7.76 11.85
CA GLN A 71 -10.32 -7.15 12.99
C GLN A 71 -11.75 -6.71 12.64
N ALA A 72 -11.95 -6.05 11.49
CA ALA A 72 -13.27 -5.57 11.06
C ALA A 72 -14.26 -6.70 10.74
N THR A 73 -13.77 -7.91 10.46
CA THR A 73 -14.59 -9.07 10.09
C THR A 73 -14.65 -10.15 11.17
N SER A 74 -14.09 -9.88 12.35
CA SER A 74 -13.94 -10.88 13.41
C SER A 74 -13.33 -12.20 12.91
N GLY A 75 -12.35 -12.09 11.99
CA GLY A 75 -11.66 -13.23 11.39
C GLY A 75 -12.40 -13.91 10.23
N GLN A 76 -13.60 -13.48 9.88
CA GLN A 76 -14.35 -14.04 8.75
C GLN A 76 -13.86 -13.44 7.42
N LEU A 77 -12.66 -13.85 7.01
CA LEU A 77 -11.95 -13.31 5.85
C LEU A 77 -11.34 -14.44 5.02
N ILE A 78 -11.43 -14.32 3.70
CA ILE A 78 -10.67 -15.13 2.74
C ILE A 78 -9.88 -14.16 1.85
N ALA A 79 -8.59 -14.41 1.65
CA ALA A 79 -7.75 -13.63 0.76
C ALA A 79 -7.34 -14.40 -0.49
N ALA A 80 -7.46 -13.75 -1.65
CA ALA A 80 -6.82 -14.16 -2.89
C ALA A 80 -5.63 -13.25 -3.18
N ASN A 81 -4.53 -13.80 -3.67
CA ASN A 81 -3.30 -13.06 -3.89
C ASN A 81 -2.72 -13.29 -5.27
N ALA A 82 -2.28 -12.23 -5.92
CA ALA A 82 -1.54 -12.30 -7.17
C ALA A 82 -0.09 -12.75 -6.93
N THR A 83 0.52 -13.37 -7.92
CA THR A 83 1.97 -13.59 -7.93
C THR A 83 2.70 -12.25 -7.82
N GLY A 84 3.75 -12.19 -7.03
CA GLY A 84 4.56 -10.99 -6.83
C GLY A 84 5.37 -11.04 -5.54
N CYS A 85 5.88 -9.89 -5.09
CA CYS A 85 6.63 -9.82 -3.85
C CYS A 85 5.82 -10.33 -2.65
N LEU A 86 4.55 -9.93 -2.54
CA LEU A 86 3.69 -10.32 -1.43
C LEU A 86 3.55 -11.83 -1.33
N GLU A 87 3.31 -12.51 -2.44
CA GLU A 87 3.24 -13.96 -2.48
C GLU A 87 4.59 -14.57 -2.08
N VAL A 88 5.67 -14.17 -2.75
CA VAL A 88 7.00 -14.78 -2.57
C VAL A 88 7.49 -14.67 -1.12
N PHE A 89 7.33 -13.53 -0.46
CA PHE A 89 7.81 -13.40 0.91
C PHE A 89 6.88 -14.05 1.95
N SER A 90 5.58 -14.21 1.66
CA SER A 90 4.60 -14.71 2.61
C SER A 90 4.33 -16.22 2.50
N THR A 91 4.89 -16.90 1.48
CA THR A 91 4.73 -18.34 1.26
C THR A 91 6.05 -19.11 1.40
N PRO A 92 6.60 -19.24 2.62
CA PRO A 92 7.70 -20.18 2.84
C PRO A 92 7.17 -21.61 2.64
N TYR A 93 7.55 -22.22 1.51
CA TYR A 93 7.14 -23.60 1.22
C TYR A 93 7.50 -24.57 2.38
N PRO A 94 6.60 -25.50 2.75
CA PRO A 94 5.31 -25.84 2.13
C PRO A 94 4.11 -25.06 2.69
N GLU A 95 4.32 -24.06 3.51
CA GLU A 95 3.30 -23.35 4.27
C GLU A 95 3.17 -21.89 3.82
N THR A 96 2.16 -21.21 4.34
CA THR A 96 2.01 -19.75 4.24
C THR A 96 2.24 -19.11 5.61
N SER A 97 2.74 -17.88 5.62
CA SER A 97 2.85 -17.08 6.84
C SER A 97 1.52 -16.39 7.22
N TRP A 98 0.47 -16.53 6.43
CA TRP A 98 -0.84 -15.94 6.71
C TRP A 98 -1.67 -16.78 7.67
N GLN A 99 -2.28 -16.15 8.68
CA GLN A 99 -3.17 -16.79 9.65
C GLN A 99 -4.65 -16.74 9.23
N MET A 100 -4.94 -16.84 7.95
CA MET A 100 -6.29 -16.85 7.41
C MET A 100 -6.34 -17.74 6.17
N PRO A 101 -7.52 -18.18 5.71
CA PRO A 101 -7.67 -18.82 4.41
C PRO A 101 -7.12 -17.91 3.31
N TRP A 102 -6.10 -18.42 2.62
CA TRP A 102 -5.34 -17.68 1.63
C TRP A 102 -5.13 -18.51 0.38
N ILE A 103 -5.34 -17.91 -0.78
CA ILE A 103 -5.23 -18.59 -2.07
C ILE A 103 -4.31 -17.79 -2.97
N HIS A 104 -3.21 -18.41 -3.40
CA HIS A 104 -2.37 -17.86 -4.47
C HIS A 104 -3.03 -18.09 -5.82
N SER A 105 -3.14 -17.05 -6.62
CA SER A 105 -3.61 -17.07 -7.99
C SER A 105 -2.51 -16.62 -8.95
N LEU A 106 -2.66 -16.90 -10.23
CA LEU A 106 -1.73 -16.40 -11.24
C LEU A 106 -1.73 -14.87 -11.26
N PHE A 107 -0.66 -14.29 -11.79
CA PHE A 107 -0.35 -12.87 -11.81
C PHE A 107 -1.55 -11.96 -12.12
N GLY A 108 -2.30 -12.26 -13.18
CA GLY A 108 -3.42 -11.43 -13.64
C GLY A 108 -4.80 -11.85 -13.12
N ASN A 109 -4.92 -12.94 -12.35
CA ASN A 109 -6.22 -13.59 -12.12
C ASN A 109 -6.86 -13.28 -10.77
N THR A 110 -6.19 -12.55 -9.90
CA THR A 110 -6.62 -12.38 -8.49
C THR A 110 -8.03 -11.81 -8.38
N ALA A 111 -8.39 -10.79 -9.16
CA ALA A 111 -9.73 -10.23 -9.14
C ALA A 111 -10.78 -11.27 -9.56
N ALA A 112 -10.51 -12.06 -10.60
CA ALA A 112 -11.43 -13.11 -11.07
C ALA A 112 -11.59 -14.24 -10.04
N VAL A 113 -10.48 -14.68 -9.41
CA VAL A 113 -10.54 -15.70 -8.34
C VAL A 113 -11.32 -15.19 -7.14
N ALA A 114 -11.07 -13.95 -6.69
CA ALA A 114 -11.79 -13.34 -5.59
C ALA A 114 -13.31 -13.20 -5.88
N THR A 115 -13.67 -12.81 -7.12
CA THR A 115 -15.06 -12.81 -7.60
C THR A 115 -15.70 -14.19 -7.46
N GLY A 116 -14.99 -15.24 -7.88
CA GLY A 116 -15.45 -16.63 -7.74
C GLY A 116 -15.65 -17.06 -6.29
N ILE A 117 -14.72 -16.69 -5.40
CA ILE A 117 -14.82 -16.95 -3.95
C ILE A 117 -16.04 -16.23 -3.36
N ALA A 118 -16.23 -14.94 -3.67
CA ALA A 118 -17.37 -14.17 -3.18
C ALA A 118 -18.70 -14.76 -3.66
N ALA A 119 -18.78 -15.17 -4.92
CA ALA A 119 -19.96 -15.85 -5.46
C ALA A 119 -20.22 -17.20 -4.77
N ALA A 120 -19.18 -17.99 -4.52
CA ALA A 120 -19.30 -19.27 -3.82
C ALA A 120 -19.78 -19.11 -2.37
N MET A 121 -19.28 -18.10 -1.65
CA MET A 121 -19.73 -17.80 -0.28
C MET A 121 -21.21 -17.41 -0.26
N ARG A 122 -21.64 -16.58 -1.19
CA ARG A 122 -23.05 -16.19 -1.33
C ARG A 122 -23.96 -17.40 -1.60
N VAL A 123 -23.58 -18.27 -2.54
CA VAL A 123 -24.36 -19.50 -2.85
C VAL A 123 -24.44 -20.46 -1.66
N LYS A 124 -23.38 -20.50 -0.84
CA LYS A 124 -23.34 -21.31 0.39
C LYS A 124 -24.07 -20.65 1.58
N GLY A 125 -24.65 -19.46 1.41
CA GLY A 125 -25.32 -18.72 2.48
C GLY A 125 -24.36 -18.11 3.52
N ARG A 126 -23.05 -18.07 3.23
CA ARG A 126 -22.02 -17.57 4.14
C ARG A 126 -21.74 -16.08 3.86
N ASN A 127 -22.74 -15.24 4.01
CA ASN A 127 -22.65 -13.79 3.72
C ASN A 127 -21.80 -13.00 4.72
N GLU A 128 -21.49 -13.59 5.87
CA GLU A 128 -20.59 -13.02 6.88
C GLU A 128 -19.12 -13.03 6.43
N VAL A 129 -18.74 -13.98 5.55
CA VAL A 129 -17.36 -14.09 5.05
C VAL A 129 -17.09 -13.00 4.04
N ARG A 130 -16.05 -12.21 4.31
CA ARG A 130 -15.59 -11.16 3.42
C ARG A 130 -14.42 -11.64 2.56
N VAL A 131 -14.28 -11.07 1.37
CA VAL A 131 -13.22 -11.45 0.43
C VAL A 131 -12.32 -10.25 0.16
N VAL A 132 -11.01 -10.46 0.29
CA VAL A 132 -9.97 -9.52 -0.10
C VAL A 132 -9.16 -10.10 -1.24
N ALA A 133 -8.95 -9.31 -2.28
CA ALA A 133 -7.99 -9.58 -3.35
C ALA A 133 -6.76 -8.70 -3.14
N GLN A 134 -5.56 -9.22 -3.36
CA GLN A 134 -4.30 -8.50 -3.15
C GLN A 134 -3.38 -8.67 -4.35
N GLY A 135 -2.73 -7.59 -4.76
CA GLY A 135 -1.73 -7.64 -5.84
C GLY A 135 -0.77 -6.47 -5.80
N GLY A 136 0.42 -6.64 -6.37
CA GLY A 136 1.33 -5.54 -6.65
C GLY A 136 0.84 -4.69 -7.83
N ASP A 137 1.51 -3.56 -8.05
CA ASP A 137 1.15 -2.63 -9.14
C ASP A 137 1.18 -3.30 -10.52
N GLY A 138 2.20 -4.09 -10.85
CA GLY A 138 2.26 -4.79 -12.14
C GLY A 138 1.11 -5.78 -12.34
N GLY A 139 0.79 -6.58 -11.32
CA GLY A 139 -0.33 -7.51 -11.34
C GLY A 139 -1.68 -6.82 -11.43
N THR A 140 -1.79 -5.61 -10.92
CA THR A 140 -3.04 -4.84 -10.83
C THR A 140 -3.24 -3.92 -12.01
N THR A 141 -2.23 -3.08 -12.33
CA THR A 141 -2.36 -2.01 -13.33
C THR A 141 -2.15 -2.50 -14.77
N ASP A 142 -1.45 -3.61 -14.93
CA ASP A 142 -1.11 -4.15 -16.25
C ASP A 142 -1.78 -5.49 -16.51
N ILE A 143 -1.15 -6.60 -16.14
CA ILE A 143 -1.59 -7.93 -16.55
C ILE A 143 -2.95 -8.36 -16.00
N GLY A 144 -3.36 -7.86 -14.83
CA GLY A 144 -4.65 -8.16 -14.20
C GLY A 144 -5.72 -7.11 -14.42
N PHE A 145 -5.43 -6.03 -15.14
CA PHE A 145 -6.34 -4.90 -15.29
C PHE A 145 -7.71 -5.27 -15.88
N GLY A 146 -7.75 -6.14 -16.89
CA GLY A 146 -9.02 -6.60 -17.47
C GLY A 146 -9.90 -7.34 -16.47
N CYS A 147 -9.33 -8.22 -15.65
CA CYS A 147 -10.06 -8.92 -14.59
C CYS A 147 -10.57 -7.96 -13.52
N LEU A 148 -9.76 -6.98 -13.15
CA LEU A 148 -10.10 -5.96 -12.16
C LEU A 148 -11.24 -5.06 -12.65
N SER A 149 -11.15 -4.56 -13.88
CA SER A 149 -12.20 -3.76 -14.51
C SER A 149 -13.54 -4.52 -14.56
N GLY A 150 -13.52 -5.81 -14.93
CA GLY A 150 -14.71 -6.64 -14.90
C GLY A 150 -15.29 -6.86 -13.50
N MET A 151 -14.43 -6.96 -12.46
CA MET A 151 -14.89 -7.03 -11.06
C MET A 151 -15.57 -5.72 -10.64
N PHE A 152 -15.05 -4.57 -11.05
CA PHE A 152 -15.65 -3.26 -10.79
C PHE A 152 -16.99 -3.10 -11.50
N GLU A 153 -17.06 -3.44 -12.80
CA GLU A 153 -18.27 -3.36 -13.61
C GLU A 153 -19.43 -4.17 -13.02
N ARG A 154 -19.15 -5.39 -12.54
CA ARG A 154 -20.15 -6.25 -11.90
C ARG A 154 -20.48 -5.84 -10.47
N ASN A 155 -19.73 -4.89 -9.91
CA ASN A 155 -19.82 -4.49 -8.49
C ASN A 155 -19.71 -5.70 -7.54
N ASP A 156 -18.77 -6.60 -7.81
CA ASP A 156 -18.57 -7.80 -7.01
C ASP A 156 -18.17 -7.43 -5.56
N ASP A 157 -18.69 -8.15 -4.56
CA ASP A 157 -18.43 -7.85 -3.15
C ASP A 157 -17.02 -8.27 -2.70
N VAL A 158 -16.02 -7.59 -3.25
CA VAL A 158 -14.60 -7.81 -3.04
C VAL A 158 -13.90 -6.50 -2.71
N LEU A 159 -13.06 -6.49 -1.68
CA LEU A 159 -12.07 -5.43 -1.49
C LEU A 159 -10.80 -5.81 -2.25
N TYR A 160 -10.42 -5.03 -3.25
CA TYR A 160 -9.13 -5.18 -3.92
C TYR A 160 -8.11 -4.20 -3.34
N ILE A 161 -6.94 -4.71 -2.92
CA ILE A 161 -5.83 -3.91 -2.41
C ILE A 161 -4.65 -4.03 -3.37
N CYS A 162 -4.22 -2.90 -3.90
CA CYS A 162 -2.99 -2.77 -4.68
C CYS A 162 -1.86 -2.26 -3.78
N TYR A 163 -0.76 -3.00 -3.73
CA TYR A 163 0.47 -2.56 -3.09
C TYR A 163 1.41 -2.02 -4.17
N ASP A 164 1.48 -0.71 -4.28
CA ASP A 164 2.24 -0.03 -5.33
C ASP A 164 3.67 0.28 -4.89
N ASN A 165 4.62 -0.47 -5.44
CA ASN A 165 6.05 -0.22 -5.30
C ASN A 165 6.68 0.28 -6.61
N GLU A 166 5.85 0.65 -7.59
CA GLU A 166 6.17 1.31 -8.85
C GLU A 166 7.03 0.49 -9.83
N ALA A 167 6.99 -0.86 -9.74
CA ALA A 167 7.57 -1.76 -10.75
C ALA A 167 7.17 -3.23 -10.52
N TYR A 168 7.42 -4.10 -11.50
CA TYR A 168 7.51 -5.55 -11.28
C TYR A 168 8.79 -5.85 -10.48
N MET A 169 8.75 -5.64 -9.16
CA MET A 169 9.96 -5.66 -8.31
C MET A 169 10.55 -7.05 -8.18
N ASN A 170 9.72 -8.06 -7.89
CA ASN A 170 10.19 -9.41 -7.60
C ASN A 170 10.85 -10.09 -8.79
N THR A 171 10.42 -9.79 -10.00
CA THR A 171 10.94 -10.40 -11.23
C THR A 171 12.21 -9.73 -11.78
N GLY A 172 12.70 -8.68 -11.12
CA GLY A 172 13.94 -7.99 -11.51
C GLY A 172 13.75 -6.53 -11.88
N VAL A 173 12.76 -5.87 -11.28
CA VAL A 173 12.54 -4.42 -11.39
C VAL A 173 12.21 -3.98 -12.83
N GLN A 174 11.33 -4.70 -13.53
CA GLN A 174 10.81 -4.25 -14.83
C GLN A 174 9.79 -3.12 -14.63
N ARG A 175 9.65 -2.29 -15.65
CA ARG A 175 8.65 -1.22 -15.67
C ARG A 175 7.23 -1.79 -15.56
N SER A 176 6.41 -1.21 -14.68
CA SER A 176 4.94 -1.33 -14.69
C SER A 176 4.29 -0.03 -15.17
N SER A 177 2.97 -0.02 -15.33
CA SER A 177 2.22 1.22 -15.59
C SER A 177 2.21 2.19 -14.39
N ALA A 178 2.59 1.76 -13.21
CA ALA A 178 2.75 2.63 -12.04
C ALA A 178 4.15 3.27 -11.97
N THR A 179 5.11 2.77 -12.73
CA THR A 179 6.49 3.30 -12.74
C THR A 179 6.49 4.77 -13.17
N PRO A 180 6.97 5.69 -12.32
CA PRO A 180 6.96 7.11 -12.65
C PRO A 180 7.86 7.45 -13.85
N PRO A 181 7.58 8.57 -14.56
CA PRO A 181 8.47 9.05 -15.61
C PRO A 181 9.89 9.24 -15.08
N ALA A 182 10.86 9.06 -15.94
CA ALA A 182 12.31 9.14 -15.66
C ALA A 182 12.87 8.08 -14.71
N ALA A 183 12.05 7.26 -14.04
CA ALA A 183 12.57 6.21 -13.19
C ALA A 183 13.34 5.14 -14.00
N ARG A 184 14.53 4.79 -13.50
CA ARG A 184 15.31 3.68 -14.02
C ARG A 184 14.70 2.35 -13.55
N THR A 185 14.47 1.45 -14.49
CA THR A 185 14.15 0.04 -14.24
C THR A 185 14.99 -0.85 -15.15
N ALA A 186 14.90 -2.16 -15.02
CA ALA A 186 15.60 -3.09 -15.91
C ALA A 186 15.20 -2.95 -17.40
N THR A 187 13.98 -2.44 -17.66
CA THR A 187 13.45 -2.23 -19.01
C THR A 187 13.36 -0.75 -19.43
N THR A 188 13.78 0.17 -18.57
CA THR A 188 13.79 1.63 -18.83
C THR A 188 15.10 2.24 -18.34
N MET A 189 16.21 1.72 -18.82
CA MET A 189 17.53 2.26 -18.51
C MET A 189 17.71 3.63 -19.16
N PRO A 190 18.29 4.62 -18.47
CA PRO A 190 18.74 5.86 -19.10
C PRO A 190 19.76 5.55 -20.20
N VAL A 191 19.58 6.08 -21.41
CA VAL A 191 20.47 5.89 -22.56
C VAL A 191 20.75 7.23 -23.22
N GLY A 192 21.98 7.70 -23.15
CA GLY A 192 22.37 9.02 -23.65
C GLY A 192 21.53 10.11 -22.98
N PRO A 193 20.88 11.02 -23.75
CA PRO A 193 20.05 12.07 -23.20
C PRO A 193 18.66 11.61 -22.74
N LYS A 194 18.31 10.31 -22.90
CA LYS A 194 17.00 9.79 -22.49
C LYS A 194 16.99 9.49 -20.98
N PRO A 195 16.07 10.05 -20.21
CA PRO A 195 16.12 10.06 -18.75
C PRO A 195 15.52 8.79 -18.07
N GLY A 196 15.48 7.64 -18.71
CA GLY A 196 14.89 6.42 -18.13
C GLY A 196 13.48 6.16 -18.66
N ASN A 197 12.47 5.95 -17.77
CA ASN A 197 11.11 5.73 -18.22
C ASN A 197 10.58 6.94 -19.02
N VAL A 198 10.51 6.79 -20.33
CA VAL A 198 10.02 7.83 -21.28
C VAL A 198 8.53 7.69 -21.61
N PHE A 199 7.87 6.63 -21.13
CA PHE A 199 6.42 6.51 -21.19
C PHE A 199 5.79 7.57 -20.28
N GLY A 200 4.56 7.97 -20.53
CA GLY A 200 3.87 8.95 -19.69
C GLY A 200 3.69 8.50 -18.22
N GLN A 201 2.83 9.18 -17.49
CA GLN A 201 2.57 8.89 -16.08
C GLN A 201 2.02 7.47 -15.80
N GLY A 202 1.68 6.71 -16.84
CA GLY A 202 1.05 5.41 -16.71
C GLY A 202 -0.44 5.52 -16.38
N LYS A 203 -0.99 4.44 -15.82
CA LYS A 203 -2.40 4.37 -15.44
C LYS A 203 -2.62 4.92 -14.04
N ASN A 204 -3.48 5.90 -13.91
CA ASN A 204 -3.99 6.33 -12.60
C ASN A 204 -5.15 5.40 -12.20
N LEU A 205 -4.83 4.28 -11.58
CA LEU A 205 -5.81 3.25 -11.29
C LEU A 205 -6.87 3.68 -10.26
N PRO A 206 -6.57 4.47 -9.22
CA PRO A 206 -7.61 5.05 -8.37
C PRO A 206 -8.66 5.83 -9.16
N GLN A 207 -8.25 6.66 -10.13
CA GLN A 207 -9.20 7.40 -10.97
C GLN A 207 -10.00 6.50 -11.92
N ILE A 208 -9.38 5.45 -12.45
CA ILE A 208 -10.08 4.47 -13.27
C ILE A 208 -11.13 3.72 -12.43
N ALA A 209 -10.80 3.36 -11.20
CA ALA A 209 -11.75 2.77 -10.26
C ALA A 209 -12.90 3.72 -9.91
N MET A 210 -12.60 5.01 -9.72
CA MET A 210 -13.62 6.06 -9.53
C MET A 210 -14.54 6.17 -10.75
N ALA A 211 -14.00 6.08 -11.98
CA ALA A 211 -14.77 6.13 -13.20
C ALA A 211 -15.72 4.91 -13.40
N HIS A 212 -15.51 3.83 -12.66
CA HIS A 212 -16.46 2.72 -12.55
C HIS A 212 -17.58 2.98 -11.51
N GLU A 213 -17.55 4.11 -10.82
CA GLU A 213 -18.53 4.49 -9.78
C GLU A 213 -18.73 3.43 -8.69
N ILE A 214 -17.68 2.66 -8.41
CA ILE A 214 -17.72 1.64 -7.35
C ILE A 214 -17.96 2.31 -5.98
N PRO A 215 -18.56 1.57 -5.03
CA PRO A 215 -18.94 2.13 -3.72
C PRO A 215 -17.82 2.84 -2.97
N TYR A 216 -16.56 2.38 -3.09
CA TYR A 216 -15.46 2.98 -2.34
C TYR A 216 -14.11 2.82 -3.05
N VAL A 217 -13.38 3.93 -3.12
CA VAL A 217 -11.99 4.00 -3.58
C VAL A 217 -11.18 4.79 -2.57
N ALA A 218 -9.99 4.32 -2.23
CA ALA A 218 -9.07 5.08 -1.40
C ALA A 218 -7.62 4.90 -1.84
N THR A 219 -6.81 5.90 -1.54
CA THR A 219 -5.35 5.80 -1.56
C THR A 219 -4.82 5.91 -0.15
N ALA A 220 -3.72 5.22 0.15
CA ALA A 220 -3.06 5.25 1.44
C ALA A 220 -1.55 5.09 1.29
N THR A 221 -0.78 5.39 2.32
CA THR A 221 0.66 5.16 2.33
C THR A 221 1.09 4.49 3.63
N VAL A 222 2.23 3.81 3.60
CA VAL A 222 2.84 3.28 4.83
C VAL A 222 3.43 4.37 5.74
N ALA A 223 3.39 5.63 5.34
CA ALA A 223 3.78 6.76 6.18
C ALA A 223 2.71 7.10 7.24
N ASP A 224 1.43 6.77 6.98
CA ASP A 224 0.33 6.92 7.92
C ASP A 224 -0.45 5.61 8.05
N LEU A 225 -0.02 4.79 9.02
CA LEU A 225 -0.61 3.48 9.26
C LEU A 225 -2.00 3.56 9.91
N ARG A 226 -2.33 4.66 10.60
CA ARG A 226 -3.67 4.86 11.18
C ARG A 226 -4.70 5.17 10.10
N ASP A 227 -4.34 6.02 9.16
CA ASP A 227 -5.16 6.31 7.97
C ASP A 227 -5.40 5.04 7.16
N LEU A 228 -4.35 4.24 6.95
CA LEU A 228 -4.46 2.95 6.27
C LEU A 228 -5.43 1.99 6.98
N GLU A 229 -5.26 1.79 8.29
CA GLU A 229 -6.16 0.93 9.09
C GLU A 229 -7.61 1.42 9.04
N TYR A 230 -7.82 2.72 9.19
CA TYR A 230 -9.15 3.33 9.13
C TYR A 230 -9.83 3.05 7.78
N LYS A 231 -9.14 3.30 6.66
CA LYS A 231 -9.67 3.10 5.31
C LYS A 231 -10.01 1.63 5.02
N VAL A 232 -9.17 0.71 5.46
CA VAL A 232 -9.45 -0.72 5.32
C VAL A 232 -10.67 -1.13 6.15
N LYS A 233 -10.77 -0.71 7.40
CA LYS A 233 -11.94 -0.99 8.26
C LYS A 233 -13.22 -0.42 7.65
N LYS A 234 -13.18 0.81 7.16
CA LYS A 234 -14.30 1.45 6.45
C LYS A 234 -14.70 0.63 5.22
N ALA A 235 -13.74 0.25 4.39
CA ALA A 235 -13.98 -0.58 3.20
C ALA A 235 -14.62 -1.93 3.55
N MET A 236 -14.21 -2.57 4.65
CA MET A 236 -14.81 -3.84 5.08
C MET A 236 -16.27 -3.70 5.53
N GLY A 237 -16.69 -2.53 5.98
CA GLY A 237 -18.10 -2.22 6.29
C GLY A 237 -18.99 -2.02 5.06
N ILE A 238 -18.42 -1.70 3.91
CA ILE A 238 -19.14 -1.42 2.67
C ILE A 238 -19.33 -2.71 1.86
N ARG A 239 -20.47 -2.85 1.14
CA ARG A 239 -20.74 -3.93 0.21
C ARG A 239 -20.54 -3.49 -1.24
N GLY A 240 -20.27 -4.45 -2.11
CA GLY A 240 -19.94 -4.21 -3.52
C GLY A 240 -18.42 -4.14 -3.74
N ALA A 241 -17.99 -3.64 -4.88
CA ALA A 241 -16.58 -3.50 -5.21
C ALA A 241 -15.93 -2.35 -4.45
N ARG A 242 -14.77 -2.60 -3.86
CA ARG A 242 -13.97 -1.58 -3.17
C ARG A 242 -12.52 -1.71 -3.63
N TYR A 243 -11.84 -0.57 -3.70
CA TYR A 243 -10.45 -0.51 -4.12
C TYR A 243 -9.62 0.36 -3.18
N ILE A 244 -8.49 -0.16 -2.72
CA ILE A 244 -7.50 0.62 -1.96
C ILE A 244 -6.14 0.49 -2.65
N HIS A 245 -5.53 1.63 -2.95
CA HIS A 245 -4.21 1.73 -3.54
C HIS A 245 -3.22 2.22 -2.49
N ILE A 246 -2.27 1.35 -2.09
CA ILE A 246 -1.34 1.62 -1.01
C ILE A 246 0.05 1.84 -1.58
N PHE A 247 0.62 3.00 -1.33
CA PHE A 247 1.99 3.32 -1.71
C PHE A 247 2.97 2.68 -0.74
N VAL A 248 3.83 1.81 -1.26
CA VAL A 248 4.72 0.95 -0.49
C VAL A 248 6.15 1.00 -1.03
N PRO A 249 6.97 1.98 -0.64
CA PRO A 249 8.34 2.11 -1.15
C PRO A 249 9.13 0.81 -1.05
N CYS A 250 9.90 0.51 -2.09
CA CYS A 250 10.79 -0.64 -2.15
C CYS A 250 12.26 -0.20 -2.11
N PRO A 251 12.91 -0.14 -0.93
CA PRO A 251 14.29 0.33 -0.82
C PRO A 251 15.25 -0.42 -1.73
N LEU A 252 15.10 -1.75 -1.82
CA LEU A 252 15.95 -2.59 -2.64
C LEU A 252 15.83 -2.23 -4.14
N GLY A 253 14.62 -2.21 -4.67
CA GLY A 253 14.39 -1.92 -6.10
C GLY A 253 14.65 -0.47 -6.48
N TRP A 254 14.43 0.47 -5.56
CA TRP A 254 14.69 1.90 -5.79
C TRP A 254 16.15 2.29 -5.53
N GLY A 255 16.94 1.39 -4.92
CA GLY A 255 18.30 1.68 -4.49
C GLY A 255 18.36 2.75 -3.40
N ALA A 256 17.39 2.77 -2.49
CA ALA A 256 17.34 3.61 -1.32
C ALA A 256 17.81 2.85 -0.07
N ALA A 257 18.07 3.55 1.02
CA ALA A 257 18.41 2.91 2.27
C ALA A 257 17.18 2.22 2.90
N SER A 258 17.38 1.05 3.50
CA SER A 258 16.28 0.24 4.06
C SER A 258 15.50 0.93 5.19
N HIS A 259 16.13 1.89 5.88
CA HIS A 259 15.48 2.68 6.94
C HIS A 259 14.69 3.88 6.40
N ASP A 260 14.79 4.20 5.10
CA ASP A 260 14.13 5.37 4.50
C ASP A 260 12.69 5.10 4.03
N THR A 261 12.18 3.88 4.13
CA THR A 261 10.84 3.50 3.61
C THR A 261 9.73 4.46 4.03
N ILE A 262 9.61 4.73 5.33
CA ILE A 262 8.58 5.63 5.88
C ILE A 262 8.83 7.08 5.45
N ARG A 263 10.09 7.49 5.44
CA ARG A 263 10.48 8.84 4.98
C ARG A 263 10.13 9.03 3.51
N LEU A 264 10.44 8.07 2.64
CA LEU A 264 10.11 8.13 1.21
C LEU A 264 8.60 8.17 0.97
N ALA A 265 7.83 7.35 1.69
CA ALA A 265 6.38 7.38 1.60
C ALA A 265 5.80 8.74 2.05
N ARG A 266 6.37 9.34 3.09
CA ARG A 266 5.99 10.68 3.56
C ARG A 266 6.34 11.76 2.53
N LEU A 267 7.56 11.76 2.01
CA LEU A 267 7.99 12.70 0.99
C LEU A 267 7.16 12.63 -0.29
N ALA A 268 6.73 11.43 -0.71
CA ALA A 268 5.85 11.27 -1.87
C ALA A 268 4.51 11.98 -1.66
N HIS A 269 3.96 11.94 -0.45
CA HIS A 269 2.75 12.67 -0.09
C HIS A 269 3.02 14.17 0.05
N GLU A 270 4.04 14.57 0.83
CA GLU A 270 4.37 15.98 1.12
C GLU A 270 4.76 16.78 -0.13
N CYS A 271 5.35 16.17 -1.15
CA CYS A 271 5.59 16.84 -2.42
C CYS A 271 4.38 16.82 -3.37
N GLY A 272 3.29 16.12 -3.04
CA GLY A 272 2.10 15.99 -3.90
C GLY A 272 2.23 14.94 -5.01
N PHE A 273 3.31 14.17 -5.04
CA PHE A 273 3.51 13.15 -6.07
C PHE A 273 2.54 11.98 -5.89
N PHE A 274 2.24 11.59 -4.64
CA PHE A 274 1.23 10.60 -4.31
C PHE A 274 0.10 11.22 -3.46
N PRO A 275 -1.06 11.55 -4.06
CA PRO A 275 -2.22 12.06 -3.34
C PRO A 275 -2.85 11.00 -2.43
N VAL A 276 -3.19 11.38 -1.20
CA VAL A 276 -3.90 10.52 -0.24
C VAL A 276 -5.33 11.02 -0.08
N PHE A 277 -6.31 10.20 -0.50
CA PHE A 277 -7.72 10.58 -0.52
C PHE A 277 -8.65 9.38 -0.36
N GLU A 278 -9.94 9.66 -0.17
CA GLU A 278 -11.06 8.74 -0.26
C GLU A 278 -12.07 9.25 -1.29
N ALA A 279 -12.75 8.33 -1.94
CA ALA A 279 -13.84 8.63 -2.87
C ALA A 279 -14.96 7.59 -2.73
N GLU A 280 -16.19 8.04 -2.91
CA GLU A 280 -17.39 7.20 -2.92
C GLU A 280 -18.16 7.47 -4.20
N ARG A 281 -18.51 6.40 -4.94
CA ARG A 281 -19.26 6.48 -6.20
C ARG A 281 -18.72 7.52 -7.18
N GLY A 282 -17.38 7.54 -7.34
CA GLY A 282 -16.70 8.45 -8.26
C GLY A 282 -16.37 9.85 -7.72
N GLU A 283 -16.93 10.24 -6.58
CA GLU A 283 -16.72 11.56 -6.00
C GLU A 283 -15.71 11.51 -4.84
N VAL A 284 -14.75 12.45 -4.81
CA VAL A 284 -13.78 12.58 -3.71
C VAL A 284 -14.51 13.09 -2.46
N THR A 285 -14.49 12.30 -1.40
CA THR A 285 -15.18 12.59 -0.13
C THR A 285 -14.25 13.04 0.99
N GLY A 286 -12.95 12.79 0.86
CA GLY A 286 -11.95 13.20 1.84
C GLY A 286 -10.56 13.22 1.27
N VAL A 287 -9.73 14.14 1.73
CA VAL A 287 -8.31 14.25 1.34
C VAL A 287 -7.43 14.43 2.56
N SER A 288 -6.26 13.81 2.54
CA SER A 288 -5.21 14.09 3.51
C SER A 288 -4.45 15.33 3.07
N LYS A 289 -4.53 16.40 3.85
CA LYS A 289 -3.86 17.66 3.54
C LYS A 289 -2.34 17.57 3.75
N ILE A 290 -1.59 18.23 2.88
CA ILE A 290 -0.15 18.39 3.02
C ILE A 290 0.10 19.50 4.04
N ARG A 291 0.65 19.13 5.19
CA ARG A 291 0.97 20.09 6.26
C ARG A 291 2.30 20.80 6.03
N HIS A 292 3.22 20.14 5.35
CA HIS A 292 4.54 20.65 5.06
C HIS A 292 4.92 20.29 3.63
N GLN A 293 4.72 21.25 2.73
CA GLN A 293 5.04 21.03 1.32
C GLN A 293 6.54 21.04 1.08
N VAL A 294 7.04 20.07 0.34
CA VAL A 294 8.43 19.98 -0.09
C VAL A 294 8.52 19.89 -1.61
N PRO A 295 9.63 20.34 -2.24
CA PRO A 295 9.84 20.14 -3.66
C PRO A 295 10.00 18.64 -3.99
N VAL A 296 9.62 18.24 -5.22
CA VAL A 296 9.71 16.83 -5.66
C VAL A 296 11.14 16.29 -5.58
N GLU A 297 12.13 17.13 -5.70
CA GLU A 297 13.55 16.77 -5.59
C GLU A 297 13.89 16.05 -4.29
N GLU A 298 13.27 16.45 -3.16
CA GLU A 298 13.50 15.84 -1.85
C GLU A 298 13.05 14.37 -1.84
N TYR A 299 12.00 14.05 -2.60
CA TYR A 299 11.53 12.67 -2.82
C TYR A 299 12.45 11.89 -3.77
N LEU A 300 12.95 12.54 -4.84
CA LEU A 300 13.72 11.86 -5.88
C LEU A 300 15.16 11.54 -5.47
N LYS A 301 15.85 12.49 -4.84
CA LYS A 301 17.30 12.41 -4.51
C LYS A 301 17.73 11.16 -3.71
N PRO A 302 16.97 10.68 -2.73
CA PRO A 302 17.35 9.49 -1.96
C PRO A 302 17.30 8.17 -2.76
N GLN A 303 16.76 8.18 -3.99
CA GLN A 303 16.49 7.00 -4.79
C GLN A 303 17.47 6.89 -5.95
N LYS A 304 18.28 5.82 -5.97
CA LYS A 304 19.26 5.62 -7.07
C LYS A 304 18.62 5.47 -8.44
N ARG A 305 17.33 5.08 -8.51
CA ARG A 305 16.59 5.01 -9.79
C ARG A 305 16.42 6.37 -10.47
N PHE A 306 16.64 7.48 -9.76
CA PHE A 306 16.63 8.84 -10.28
C PHE A 306 18.02 9.51 -10.25
N ALA A 307 19.07 8.81 -9.85
CA ALA A 307 20.40 9.41 -9.67
C ALA A 307 20.96 10.07 -10.95
N HIS A 308 20.56 9.58 -12.12
CA HIS A 308 20.98 10.15 -13.41
C HIS A 308 20.45 11.58 -13.64
N LEU A 309 19.38 11.99 -12.93
CA LEU A 309 18.86 13.37 -13.00
C LEU A 309 19.69 14.35 -12.20
N PHE A 310 20.56 13.87 -11.30
CA PHE A 310 21.33 14.68 -10.34
C PHE A 310 22.84 14.54 -10.55
N GLY A 311 23.28 14.30 -11.80
CA GLY A 311 24.70 14.24 -12.16
C GLY A 311 25.42 15.61 -12.09
N ALA A 312 26.64 15.71 -12.65
CA ALA A 312 27.40 16.95 -12.69
C ALA A 312 26.65 18.12 -13.34
N THR A 313 25.79 17.81 -14.32
CA THR A 313 24.82 18.78 -14.88
C THR A 313 23.43 18.19 -14.62
N PRO A 314 22.69 18.74 -13.64
CA PRO A 314 21.34 18.25 -13.33
C PRO A 314 20.37 18.43 -14.51
N ASP A 315 19.51 17.43 -14.74
CA ASP A 315 18.42 17.48 -15.73
C ASP A 315 17.23 18.27 -15.15
N THR A 316 17.37 19.59 -15.11
CA THR A 316 16.36 20.50 -14.56
C THR A 316 15.03 20.45 -15.33
N GLU A 317 15.07 20.15 -16.65
CA GLU A 317 13.88 20.04 -17.48
C GLU A 317 13.03 18.83 -17.03
N THR A 318 13.64 17.66 -16.90
CA THR A 318 12.94 16.45 -16.45
C THR A 318 12.46 16.59 -15.00
N ILE A 319 13.28 17.16 -14.10
CA ILE A 319 12.88 17.45 -12.72
C ILE A 319 11.69 18.39 -12.69
N GLY A 320 11.68 19.44 -13.52
CA GLY A 320 10.56 20.38 -13.63
C GLY A 320 9.28 19.71 -14.14
N ARG A 321 9.37 18.74 -15.06
CA ARG A 321 8.22 17.95 -15.52
C ARG A 321 7.65 17.09 -14.37
N LEU A 322 8.50 16.49 -13.53
CA LEU A 322 8.06 15.72 -12.36
C LEU A 322 7.41 16.63 -11.31
N GLN A 323 7.96 17.85 -11.09
CA GLN A 323 7.33 18.83 -10.23
C GLN A 323 5.95 19.24 -10.75
N ALA A 324 5.80 19.46 -12.05
CA ALA A 324 4.51 19.80 -12.65
C ALA A 324 3.44 18.70 -12.47
N ILE A 325 3.86 17.43 -12.37
CA ILE A 325 2.97 16.31 -12.01
C ILE A 325 2.47 16.47 -10.57
N ALA A 326 3.39 16.71 -9.65
CA ALA A 326 3.09 16.93 -8.23
C ALA A 326 2.13 18.13 -8.04
N ASP A 327 2.46 19.26 -8.64
CA ASP A 327 1.64 20.48 -8.58
C ASP A 327 0.23 20.28 -9.14
N ARG A 328 0.11 19.51 -10.24
CA ARG A 328 -1.20 19.16 -10.80
C ARG A 328 -2.01 18.30 -9.82
N ASN A 329 -1.39 17.34 -9.14
CA ASN A 329 -2.07 16.52 -8.13
C ASN A 329 -2.53 17.40 -6.96
N ILE A 330 -1.68 18.30 -6.47
CA ILE A 330 -2.01 19.24 -5.41
C ILE A 330 -3.26 20.04 -5.76
N ARG A 331 -3.28 20.64 -6.97
CA ARG A 331 -4.46 21.41 -7.43
C ARG A 331 -5.68 20.54 -7.63
N ARG A 332 -5.52 19.36 -8.25
CA ARG A 332 -6.63 18.46 -8.58
C ARG A 332 -7.40 17.99 -7.35
N TYR A 333 -6.68 17.64 -6.29
CA TYR A 333 -7.26 17.08 -5.07
C TYR A 333 -7.38 18.12 -3.95
N GLY A 334 -6.97 19.36 -4.18
CA GLY A 334 -7.00 20.39 -3.14
C GLY A 334 -6.16 19.99 -1.92
N LEU A 335 -4.93 19.50 -2.11
CA LEU A 335 -4.12 18.94 -1.03
C LEU A 335 -3.54 19.99 -0.06
N LEU A 336 -3.55 21.27 -0.42
CA LEU A 336 -3.17 22.39 0.46
C LEU A 336 -4.45 23.06 1.00
N ASP A 337 -4.35 23.65 2.16
CA ASP A 337 -5.41 24.52 2.66
C ASP A 337 -5.44 25.79 1.82
N GLU A 338 -6.64 26.31 1.55
CA GLU A 338 -6.78 27.63 0.93
C GLU A 338 -6.24 28.68 1.89
N THR A 339 -5.20 29.40 1.47
CA THR A 339 -4.58 30.51 2.24
C THR A 339 -5.48 31.74 2.23
#